data_058931f3f7a49e23a9fb82482c8861f1
#
_entry.id   058931f3f7a49e23a9fb82482c8861f1
#
_cell.length_a   1.000
_cell.length_b   1.000
_cell.length_c   1.000
_cell.angle_alpha   90.00
_cell.angle_beta   90.00
_cell.angle_gamma   90.00
#
_symmetry.space_group_name_H-M   'P 1'
#
loop_
_entity.id
_entity.type
_entity.pdbx_description
1 polymer ?
#
loop_
_entity_poly.entity_id
_entity_poly.type
_entity_poly.pdbx_seq_one_letter_code
_entity_poly.pdbx_strand_id
1 'polypeptide(L)'
;MLLLLERHELTVSELCAVLQMPQSSVSRQLKTLADDRWIASRRDATSRFYSMPADDLEETAARLWPLVRDHVSQSKAALHDARRLEGVLARRRSTSREFFASSAGQWDRLRETLFGESFYLWALLDLLESHLSVN
;
A
#
# COMPACT_ATOMS: atom_id res chain seq x y z
N MET A 1 5.50 16.47 -4.08
CA MET A 1 4.67 15.31 -4.52
C MET A 1 5.50 14.24 -5.24
N LEU A 2 6.20 14.54 -6.33
CA LEU A 2 6.96 13.54 -7.09
C LEU A 2 8.02 12.80 -6.28
N LEU A 3 8.70 13.47 -5.34
CA LEU A 3 9.66 12.81 -4.45
C LEU A 3 9.04 11.66 -3.64
N LEU A 4 7.81 11.81 -3.23
CA LEU A 4 7.08 10.78 -2.47
C LEU A 4 6.70 9.61 -3.37
N LEU A 5 6.20 9.91 -4.57
CA LEU A 5 5.71 8.94 -5.53
C LEU A 5 6.81 8.18 -6.28
N GLU A 6 8.04 8.67 -6.23
CA GLU A 6 9.19 7.96 -6.78
C GLU A 6 9.45 6.64 -6.07
N ARG A 7 9.27 6.61 -4.74
CA ARG A 7 9.61 5.46 -3.90
C ARG A 7 8.43 4.75 -3.28
N HIS A 8 7.25 5.38 -3.28
CA HIS A 8 6.07 4.88 -2.60
C HIS A 8 4.83 5.01 -3.46
N GLU A 9 3.97 4.00 -3.39
CA GLU A 9 2.62 4.10 -3.90
C GLU A 9 1.72 4.68 -2.82
N LEU A 10 1.04 5.79 -3.11
CA LEU A 10 0.23 6.52 -2.14
C LEU A 10 -1.15 6.83 -2.71
N THR A 11 -2.15 6.81 -1.83
CA THR A 11 -3.52 7.25 -2.15
C THR A 11 -3.63 8.77 -2.05
N VAL A 12 -4.73 9.34 -2.55
CA VAL A 12 -5.01 10.78 -2.42
C VAL A 12 -5.06 11.20 -0.96
N SER A 13 -5.74 10.44 -0.11
CA SER A 13 -5.85 10.78 1.31
C SER A 13 -4.50 10.73 2.04
N GLU A 14 -3.65 9.77 1.70
CA GLU A 14 -2.29 9.70 2.23
C GLU A 14 -1.43 10.89 1.77
N LEU A 15 -1.53 11.27 0.50
CA LEU A 15 -0.84 12.46 -0.03
C LEU A 15 -1.32 13.74 0.65
N CYS A 16 -2.62 13.88 0.89
CA CYS A 16 -3.17 15.02 1.65
C CYS A 16 -2.58 15.10 3.06
N ALA A 17 -2.46 13.96 3.74
CA ALA A 17 -1.89 13.90 5.08
C ALA A 17 -0.41 14.26 5.09
N VAL A 18 0.37 13.76 4.13
CA VAL A 18 1.82 14.03 4.04
C VAL A 18 2.08 15.48 3.63
N LEU A 19 1.42 15.96 2.58
CA LEU A 19 1.66 17.28 2.01
C LEU A 19 0.94 18.40 2.77
N GLN A 20 0.03 18.06 3.66
CA GLN A 20 -0.82 19.02 4.38
C GLN A 20 -1.58 19.94 3.41
N MET A 21 -2.16 19.34 2.39
CA MET A 21 -2.91 20.02 1.34
C MET A 21 -4.34 19.52 1.26
N PRO A 22 -5.29 20.37 0.84
CA PRO A 22 -6.67 19.92 0.60
C PRO A 22 -6.75 18.89 -0.52
N GLN A 23 -7.73 18.00 -0.44
CA GLN A 23 -7.96 16.97 -1.44
C GLN A 23 -8.14 17.53 -2.86
N SER A 24 -8.85 18.65 -3.00
CA SER A 24 -9.06 19.30 -4.29
C SER A 24 -7.75 19.73 -4.95
N SER A 25 -6.81 20.25 -4.17
CA SER A 25 -5.49 20.66 -4.66
C SER A 25 -4.64 19.45 -5.04
N VAL A 26 -4.60 18.43 -4.21
CA VAL A 26 -3.85 17.20 -4.47
C VAL A 26 -4.40 16.50 -5.72
N SER A 27 -5.71 16.35 -5.82
CA SER A 27 -6.36 15.72 -6.98
C SER A 27 -6.08 16.46 -8.28
N ARG A 28 -6.06 17.79 -8.24
CA ARG A 28 -5.75 18.63 -9.40
C ARG A 28 -4.31 18.46 -9.85
N GLN A 29 -3.37 18.46 -8.91
CA GLN A 29 -1.95 18.23 -9.21
C GLN A 29 -1.70 16.83 -9.74
N LEU A 30 -2.34 15.81 -9.17
CA LEU A 30 -2.24 14.43 -9.64
C LEU A 30 -2.76 14.30 -11.07
N LYS A 31 -3.87 14.95 -11.39
CA LYS A 31 -4.40 14.95 -12.76
C LYS A 31 -3.41 15.56 -13.75
N THR A 32 -2.85 16.71 -13.44
CA THR A 32 -1.84 17.37 -14.27
C THR A 32 -0.62 16.48 -14.49
N LEU A 33 -0.09 15.88 -13.42
CA LEU A 33 1.06 15.00 -13.51
C LEU A 33 0.76 13.71 -14.28
N ALA A 34 -0.44 13.18 -14.16
CA ALA A 34 -0.87 12.00 -14.91
C ALA A 34 -1.05 12.31 -16.41
N ASP A 35 -1.64 13.46 -16.74
CA ASP A 35 -1.81 13.92 -18.13
C ASP A 35 -0.44 14.12 -18.80
N ASP A 36 0.54 14.61 -18.07
CA ASP A 36 1.92 14.79 -18.54
C ASP A 36 2.79 13.52 -18.41
N ARG A 37 2.21 12.40 -18.00
CA ARG A 37 2.86 11.09 -17.87
C ARG A 37 4.00 11.02 -16.85
N TRP A 38 4.01 11.89 -15.86
CA TRP A 38 4.95 11.81 -14.74
C TRP A 38 4.59 10.75 -13.74
N ILE A 39 3.30 10.45 -13.62
CA ILE A 39 2.79 9.46 -12.67
C ILE A 39 1.80 8.51 -13.34
N ALA A 40 1.70 7.32 -12.77
CA ALA A 40 0.71 6.33 -13.12
C ALA A 40 -0.17 6.01 -11.91
N SER A 41 -1.33 5.42 -12.14
CA SER A 41 -2.20 4.96 -11.07
C SER A 41 -2.61 3.52 -11.31
N ARG A 42 -2.81 2.78 -10.23
CA ARG A 42 -3.42 1.46 -10.23
C ARG A 42 -4.56 1.41 -9.21
N ARG A 43 -5.52 0.56 -9.46
CA ARG A 43 -6.63 0.32 -8.54
C ARG A 43 -6.37 -0.97 -7.76
N ASP A 44 -6.59 -0.92 -6.45
CA ASP A 44 -6.54 -2.07 -5.56
C ASP A 44 -7.77 -2.01 -4.65
N ALA A 45 -8.71 -2.93 -4.84
CA ALA A 45 -10.03 -2.91 -4.23
C ALA A 45 -10.75 -1.57 -4.44
N THR A 46 -11.05 -0.83 -3.39
CA THR A 46 -11.70 0.49 -3.46
C THR A 46 -10.73 1.66 -3.53
N SER A 47 -9.43 1.40 -3.40
CA SER A 47 -8.39 2.42 -3.35
C SER A 47 -7.66 2.57 -4.67
N ARG A 48 -7.28 3.80 -4.99
CA ARG A 48 -6.42 4.11 -6.13
C ARG A 48 -5.06 4.58 -5.61
N PHE A 49 -4.01 3.91 -6.05
CA PHE A 49 -2.63 4.21 -5.70
C PHE A 49 -1.92 4.90 -6.85
N TYR A 50 -1.16 5.92 -6.52
CA TYR A 50 -0.36 6.68 -7.46
C TYR A 50 1.12 6.43 -7.23
N SER A 51 1.90 6.36 -8.29
CA SER A 51 3.35 6.16 -8.26
C SER A 51 4.01 6.80 -9.48
N MET A 52 5.30 7.06 -9.38
CA MET A 52 6.10 7.45 -10.54
C MET A 52 6.63 6.19 -11.22
N PRO A 53 6.31 5.95 -12.52
CA PRO A 53 6.85 4.82 -13.25
C PRO A 53 8.27 5.16 -13.73
N ALA A 54 9.26 5.01 -12.85
CA ALA A 54 10.64 5.45 -13.09
C ALA A 54 11.26 4.86 -14.36
N ASP A 55 10.88 3.61 -14.69
CA ASP A 55 11.38 2.91 -15.87
C ASP A 55 10.61 3.27 -17.16
N ASP A 56 9.45 3.91 -17.04
CA ASP A 56 8.56 4.26 -18.15
C ASP A 56 8.46 5.79 -18.39
N LEU A 57 9.31 6.59 -17.74
CA LEU A 57 9.35 8.02 -18.01
C LEU A 57 9.85 8.30 -19.43
N GLU A 58 9.24 9.30 -20.07
CA GLU A 58 9.76 9.83 -21.33
C GLU A 58 11.24 10.22 -21.16
N GLU A 59 12.03 10.09 -22.21
CA GLU A 59 13.47 10.31 -22.17
C GLU A 59 13.87 11.67 -21.59
N THR A 60 13.19 12.75 -22.00
CA THR A 60 13.43 14.09 -21.49
C THR A 60 13.14 14.20 -19.99
N ALA A 61 12.01 13.63 -19.55
CA ALA A 61 11.62 13.60 -18.16
C ALA A 61 12.60 12.77 -17.32
N ALA A 62 13.03 11.62 -17.83
CA ALA A 62 14.01 10.75 -17.18
C ALA A 62 15.36 11.45 -16.98
N ARG A 63 15.75 12.31 -17.90
CA ARG A 63 16.98 13.13 -17.80
C ARG A 63 16.83 14.30 -16.83
N LEU A 64 15.67 14.93 -16.83
CA LEU A 64 15.40 16.10 -16.00
C LEU A 64 15.20 15.75 -14.54
N TRP A 65 14.52 14.65 -14.26
CA TRP A 65 14.11 14.29 -12.91
C TRP A 65 15.26 14.18 -11.89
N PRO A 66 16.40 13.52 -12.17
CA PRO A 66 17.50 13.47 -11.22
C PRO A 66 18.01 14.84 -10.77
N LEU A 67 18.04 15.81 -11.66
CA LEU A 67 18.46 17.19 -11.35
C LEU A 67 17.46 17.88 -10.42
N VAL A 68 16.17 17.77 -10.71
CA VAL A 68 15.09 18.32 -9.89
C VAL A 68 15.08 17.66 -8.53
N ARG A 69 15.16 16.32 -8.49
CA ARG A 69 15.20 15.53 -7.27
C ARG A 69 16.33 15.98 -6.33
N ASP A 70 17.54 16.08 -6.85
CA ASP A 70 18.71 16.46 -6.05
C ASP A 70 18.56 17.86 -5.47
N HIS A 71 17.95 18.76 -6.21
CA HIS A 71 17.69 20.13 -5.74
C HIS A 71 16.59 20.17 -4.67
N VAL A 72 15.46 19.51 -4.91
CA VAL A 72 14.26 19.58 -4.06
C VAL A 72 14.39 18.73 -2.79
N SER A 73 15.11 17.61 -2.84
CA SER A 73 15.24 16.68 -1.71
C SER A 73 15.91 17.31 -0.48
N GLN A 74 16.69 18.36 -0.65
CA GLN A 74 17.37 19.07 0.42
C GLN A 74 16.53 20.19 1.05
N SER A 75 15.34 20.46 0.51
CA SER A 75 14.46 21.52 1.02
C SER A 75 13.86 21.14 2.39
N LYS A 76 13.57 22.16 3.21
CA LYS A 76 12.87 21.95 4.50
C LYS A 76 11.50 21.30 4.31
N ALA A 77 10.78 21.67 3.25
CA ALA A 77 9.49 21.10 2.92
C ALA A 77 9.62 19.58 2.65
N ALA A 78 10.62 19.15 1.90
CA ALA A 78 10.87 17.74 1.64
C ALA A 78 11.20 16.95 2.90
N LEU A 79 11.95 17.53 3.82
CA LEU A 79 12.28 16.89 5.11
C LEU A 79 11.04 16.75 6.00
N HIS A 80 10.18 17.76 6.05
CA HIS A 80 8.91 17.70 6.77
C HIS A 80 7.96 16.65 6.17
N ASP A 81 7.87 16.60 4.84
CA ASP A 81 7.08 15.61 4.14
C ASP A 81 7.58 14.18 4.44
N ALA A 82 8.88 13.97 4.46
CA ALA A 82 9.47 12.68 4.77
C ALA A 82 9.08 12.18 6.17
N ARG A 83 9.08 13.06 7.16
CA ARG A 83 8.65 12.73 8.53
C ARG A 83 7.17 12.37 8.60
N ARG A 84 6.32 13.14 7.91
CA ARG A 84 4.88 12.84 7.86
C ARG A 84 4.60 11.54 7.12
N LEU A 85 5.37 11.26 6.08
CA LEU A 85 5.28 10.00 5.35
C LEU A 85 5.55 8.79 6.24
N GLU A 86 6.56 8.84 7.09
CA GLU A 86 6.84 7.76 8.04
C GLU A 86 5.63 7.46 8.94
N GLY A 87 4.95 8.51 9.43
CA GLY A 87 3.74 8.38 10.23
C GLY A 87 2.57 7.76 9.45
N VAL A 88 2.38 8.16 8.19
CA VAL A 88 1.34 7.60 7.30
C VAL A 88 1.58 6.13 7.02
N LEU A 89 2.81 5.75 6.68
CA LEU A 89 3.18 4.35 6.42
C LEU A 89 3.05 3.49 7.67
N ALA A 90 3.41 4.03 8.83
CA ALA A 90 3.25 3.34 10.12
C ALA A 90 1.76 3.06 10.42
N ARG A 91 0.87 4.02 10.18
CA ARG A 91 -0.59 3.85 10.32
C ARG A 91 -1.13 2.80 9.35
N ARG A 92 -0.67 2.81 8.10
CA ARG A 92 -1.05 1.80 7.11
C ARG A 92 -0.71 0.39 7.60
N ARG A 93 0.50 0.18 8.12
CA ARG A 93 0.94 -1.10 8.67
C ARG A 93 0.13 -1.52 9.89
N SER A 94 -0.15 -0.59 10.79
CA SER A 94 -0.97 -0.83 11.98
C SER A 94 -2.39 -1.26 11.61
N THR A 95 -3.05 -0.54 10.70
CA THR A 95 -4.38 -0.88 10.19
C THR A 95 -4.41 -2.25 9.54
N SER A 96 -3.41 -2.60 8.74
CA SER A 96 -3.29 -3.93 8.12
C SER A 96 -3.15 -5.03 9.18
N ARG A 97 -2.32 -4.82 10.21
CA ARG A 97 -2.17 -5.79 11.30
C ARG A 97 -3.48 -6.00 12.07
N GLU A 98 -4.19 -4.92 12.39
CA GLU A 98 -5.48 -4.98 13.07
C GLU A 98 -6.51 -5.72 12.23
N PHE A 99 -6.56 -5.46 10.92
CA PHE A 99 -7.44 -6.15 9.99
C PHE A 99 -7.15 -7.66 9.97
N PHE A 100 -5.90 -8.06 9.82
CA PHE A 100 -5.52 -9.49 9.80
C PHE A 100 -5.77 -10.16 11.14
N ALA A 101 -5.48 -9.51 12.25
CA ALA A 101 -5.75 -10.03 13.59
C ALA A 101 -7.27 -10.23 13.81
N SER A 102 -8.08 -9.26 13.42
CA SER A 102 -9.55 -9.35 13.49
C SER A 102 -10.10 -10.45 12.59
N SER A 103 -9.61 -10.57 11.36
CA SER A 103 -10.01 -11.60 10.41
C SER A 103 -9.64 -12.99 10.92
N ALA A 104 -8.44 -13.17 11.47
CA ALA A 104 -8.01 -14.43 12.07
C ALA A 104 -8.92 -14.84 13.24
N GLY A 105 -9.26 -13.89 14.12
CA GLY A 105 -10.20 -14.12 15.23
C GLY A 105 -11.60 -14.52 14.76
N GLN A 106 -12.09 -13.90 13.68
CA GLN A 106 -13.39 -14.28 13.08
C GLN A 106 -13.37 -15.68 12.49
N TRP A 107 -12.30 -16.05 11.81
CA TRP A 107 -12.11 -17.40 11.27
C TRP A 107 -12.05 -18.47 12.35
N ASP A 108 -11.37 -18.20 13.44
CA ASP A 108 -11.29 -19.12 14.58
C ASP A 108 -12.66 -19.32 15.22
N ARG A 109 -13.42 -18.25 15.45
CA ARG A 109 -14.80 -18.35 15.97
C ARG A 109 -15.73 -19.09 15.03
N LEU A 110 -15.64 -18.84 13.73
CA LEU A 110 -16.44 -19.52 12.73
C LEU A 110 -16.13 -21.02 12.71
N ARG A 111 -14.86 -21.37 12.80
CA ARG A 111 -14.38 -22.74 12.84
C ARG A 111 -14.91 -23.47 14.08
N GLU A 112 -14.83 -22.85 15.25
CA GLU A 112 -15.39 -23.39 16.49
C GLU A 112 -16.90 -23.56 16.41
N THR A 113 -17.61 -22.60 15.82
CA THR A 113 -19.06 -22.65 15.67
C THR A 113 -19.52 -23.73 14.70
N LEU A 114 -18.82 -23.92 13.57
CA LEU A 114 -19.20 -24.85 12.52
C LEU A 114 -18.76 -26.30 12.82
N PHE A 115 -17.59 -26.46 13.42
CA PHE A 115 -16.95 -27.78 13.53
C PHE A 115 -16.67 -28.21 14.98
N GLY A 116 -16.81 -27.31 15.96
CA GLY A 116 -16.55 -27.55 17.36
C GLY A 116 -15.09 -27.95 17.66
N GLU A 117 -14.82 -28.37 18.87
CA GLU A 117 -13.49 -28.81 19.31
C GLU A 117 -12.98 -30.05 18.57
N SER A 118 -13.88 -30.78 17.92
CA SER A 118 -13.57 -32.04 17.23
C SER A 118 -12.95 -31.87 15.85
N PHE A 119 -12.93 -30.65 15.31
CA PHE A 119 -12.45 -30.42 13.93
C PHE A 119 -11.01 -30.89 13.70
N TYR A 120 -10.14 -30.66 14.67
CA TYR A 120 -8.75 -31.11 14.57
C TYR A 120 -8.60 -32.62 14.65
N LEU A 121 -9.47 -33.27 15.42
CA LEU A 121 -9.49 -34.73 15.53
C LEU A 121 -9.95 -35.38 14.23
N TRP A 122 -10.97 -34.82 13.56
CA TRP A 122 -11.43 -35.32 12.27
C TRP A 122 -10.40 -35.12 11.16
N ALA A 123 -9.74 -33.97 11.14
CA ALA A 123 -8.67 -33.67 10.17
C ALA A 123 -7.46 -34.60 10.38
N LEU A 124 -7.12 -34.93 11.63
CA LEU A 124 -6.05 -35.86 11.94
C LEU A 124 -6.41 -37.32 11.58
N LEU A 125 -7.66 -37.73 11.79
CA LEU A 125 -8.16 -39.05 11.40
C LEU A 125 -8.13 -39.22 9.88
N ASP A 126 -8.58 -38.25 9.13
CA ASP A 126 -8.57 -38.25 7.65
C ASP A 126 -7.13 -38.34 7.09
N LEU A 127 -6.19 -37.64 7.72
CA LEU A 127 -4.77 -37.69 7.39
C LEU A 127 -4.14 -39.06 7.69
N LEU A 128 -4.56 -39.69 8.79
CA LEU A 128 -4.10 -41.04 9.18
C LEU A 128 -4.68 -42.12 8.26
N GLU A 129 -5.95 -42.02 7.89
CA GLU A 129 -6.59 -42.97 6.96
C GLU A 129 -5.98 -42.85 5.55
N SER A 130 -5.69 -41.66 5.08
CA SER A 130 -5.03 -41.44 3.78
C SER A 130 -3.59 -41.97 3.76
N HIS A 131 -2.91 -42.00 4.90
CA HIS A 131 -1.56 -42.58 5.03
C HIS A 131 -1.56 -44.10 5.13
N LEU A 132 -2.60 -44.68 5.70
CA LEU A 132 -2.77 -46.14 5.82
C LEU A 132 -3.29 -46.78 4.53
N SER A 133 -3.94 -46.01 3.65
CA SER A 133 -4.49 -46.50 2.39
C SER A 133 -3.45 -46.56 1.25
N VAL A 134 -2.22 -46.12 1.44
CA VAL A 134 -1.14 -46.10 0.44
C VAL A 134 -0.20 -47.30 0.54
N ASN A 135 -0.41 -48.15 1.53
CA ASN A 135 0.25 -49.45 1.70
C ASN A 135 -0.74 -50.59 1.39
#